data_fe2164e5df67b4c84778e81561996514
#
_entry.id   fe2164e5df67b4c84778e81561996514
#
_cell.length_a   1.000
_cell.length_b   1.000
_cell.length_c   1.000
_cell.angle_alpha   90.00
_cell.angle_beta   90.00
_cell.angle_gamma   90.00
#
_symmetry.space_group_name_H-M   'P 1'
#
loop_
_entity.id
_entity.type
_entity.pdbx_description
1 polymer ?
#
loop_
_entity_poly.entity_id
_entity_poly.type
_entity_poly.pdbx_seq_one_letter_code
_entity_poly.pdbx_strand_id
1 'polypeptide(L)'
;IYTMENGKYKEQALKILKLADIGIQDIRVKKDKVANMANFNDILNFNAQMQINPASFGQLKQEEKNLYNIDLETFFDVYDKKRQVKGKKDILLYKNAGFNSEGTARLLCYLGWILAALDQGRVIVIDEIDAKLHFLVADYIIKLFNSIDTNPKNAQLICTAHNVMLMDEDLRRDQIYFTSKDKYGESSLVSLSDYKNVRKTDLFSKRYLAG
;
A
#
# COMPACT_ATOMS: atom_id res chain seq x y z
N ILE A 1 5.24 7.07 -7.94
CA ILE A 1 6.37 6.66 -8.83
C ILE A 1 7.53 7.65 -8.68
N TYR A 2 7.32 8.97 -8.73
CA TYR A 2 8.38 9.98 -8.50
C TYR A 2 9.17 9.76 -7.19
N THR A 3 8.51 9.31 -6.13
CA THR A 3 9.12 8.99 -4.85
C THR A 3 10.07 7.80 -4.92
N MET A 4 9.86 6.88 -5.86
CA MET A 4 10.68 5.66 -6.03
C MET A 4 12.02 5.92 -6.74
N GLU A 5 12.20 7.06 -7.40
CA GLU A 5 13.50 7.45 -7.98
C GLU A 5 14.48 7.92 -6.90
N ASN A 6 13.99 8.37 -5.76
CA ASN A 6 14.82 8.73 -4.62
C ASN A 6 15.32 7.45 -3.93
N GLY A 7 16.63 7.28 -3.80
CA GLY A 7 17.25 6.10 -3.21
C GLY A 7 16.70 5.71 -1.84
N LYS A 8 16.39 6.69 -0.98
CA LYS A 8 15.81 6.46 0.35
C LYS A 8 14.45 5.74 0.27
N TYR A 9 13.56 6.18 -0.61
CA TYR A 9 12.24 5.56 -0.77
C TYR A 9 12.32 4.20 -1.43
N LYS A 10 13.25 4.04 -2.38
CA LYS A 10 13.50 2.76 -3.03
C LYS A 10 13.89 1.69 -2.02
N GLU A 11 14.80 1.98 -1.09
CA GLU A 11 15.23 1.05 -0.04
C GLU A 11 14.05 0.67 0.87
N GLN A 12 13.27 1.65 1.31
CA GLN A 12 12.09 1.41 2.14
C GLN A 12 11.03 0.58 1.41
N ALA A 13 10.77 0.88 0.14
CA ALA A 13 9.86 0.11 -0.68
C ALA A 13 10.32 -1.35 -0.84
N LEU A 14 11.60 -1.57 -1.12
CA LEU A 14 12.18 -2.91 -1.23
C LEU A 14 12.09 -3.70 0.08
N LYS A 15 12.26 -3.04 1.23
CA LYS A 15 12.09 -3.68 2.53
C LYS A 15 10.66 -4.18 2.72
N ILE A 16 9.66 -3.37 2.38
CA ILE A 16 8.24 -3.76 2.46
C ILE A 16 7.92 -4.91 1.49
N LEU A 17 8.42 -4.83 0.25
CA LEU A 17 8.22 -5.86 -0.76
C LEU A 17 8.84 -7.20 -0.37
N LYS A 18 10.00 -7.19 0.28
CA LYS A 18 10.65 -8.40 0.82
C LYS A 18 9.87 -9.01 1.97
N LEU A 19 9.29 -8.18 2.86
CA LEU A 19 8.40 -8.65 3.93
C LEU A 19 7.13 -9.29 3.39
N ALA A 20 6.63 -8.80 2.26
CA ALA A 20 5.48 -9.38 1.59
C ALA A 20 5.79 -10.70 0.87
N ASP A 21 7.04 -11.18 0.90
CA ASP A 21 7.52 -12.41 0.25
C ASP A 21 7.14 -12.50 -1.24
N ILE A 22 7.15 -11.36 -1.92
CA ILE A 22 6.73 -11.27 -3.32
C ILE A 22 7.85 -11.69 -4.29
N GLY A 23 9.06 -11.95 -3.77
CA GLY A 23 10.23 -12.34 -4.56
C GLY A 23 10.87 -11.19 -5.36
N ILE A 24 10.39 -9.96 -5.21
CA ILE A 24 10.96 -8.78 -5.88
C ILE A 24 12.30 -8.43 -5.24
N GLN A 25 13.36 -8.43 -6.05
CA GLN A 25 14.73 -8.13 -5.61
C GLN A 25 15.13 -6.68 -5.83
N ASP A 26 14.62 -6.06 -6.87
CA ASP A 26 14.86 -4.66 -7.21
C ASP A 26 13.67 -4.05 -7.95
N ILE A 27 13.59 -2.71 -7.92
CA ILE A 27 12.60 -1.92 -8.64
C ILE A 27 13.28 -0.77 -9.36
N ARG A 28 12.79 -0.42 -10.56
CA ARG A 28 13.24 0.77 -11.30
C ARG A 28 12.05 1.48 -11.90
N VAL A 29 12.15 2.78 -11.97
CA VAL A 29 11.19 3.60 -12.72
C VAL A 29 11.63 3.64 -14.17
N LYS A 30 10.77 3.17 -15.07
CA LYS A 30 10.98 3.25 -16.52
C LYS A 30 10.15 4.41 -17.06
N LYS A 31 10.80 5.28 -17.84
CA LYS A 31 10.18 6.43 -18.50
C LYS A 31 10.32 6.27 -20.00
N ASP A 32 9.21 6.04 -20.68
CA ASP A 32 9.16 5.99 -22.12
C ASP A 32 8.42 7.23 -22.63
N LYS A 33 8.96 7.93 -23.63
CA LYS A 33 8.27 9.06 -24.24
C LYS A 33 7.03 8.56 -24.99
N VAL A 34 5.88 9.17 -24.74
CA VAL A 34 4.63 8.81 -25.41
C VAL A 34 4.69 9.28 -26.85
N ALA A 35 4.79 8.33 -27.78
CA ALA A 35 4.83 8.64 -29.21
C ALA A 35 3.43 8.83 -29.82
N ASN A 36 2.36 8.27 -29.23
CA ASN A 36 0.99 8.27 -29.75
C ASN A 36 -0.08 8.30 -28.66
N MET A 37 -1.25 8.88 -28.96
CA MET A 37 -2.44 8.91 -28.08
C MET A 37 -3.00 7.51 -27.71
N ALA A 38 -2.71 6.47 -28.46
CA ALA A 38 -3.14 5.10 -28.14
C ALA A 38 -2.62 4.64 -26.77
N ASN A 39 -1.39 5.00 -26.42
CA ASN A 39 -0.80 4.65 -25.13
C ASN A 39 -1.45 5.36 -23.93
N PHE A 40 -2.13 6.49 -24.19
CA PHE A 40 -2.85 7.21 -23.13
C PHE A 40 -4.15 6.48 -22.71
N ASN A 41 -4.84 5.87 -23.66
CA ASN A 41 -6.05 5.08 -23.38
C ASN A 41 -5.72 3.82 -22.57
N ASP A 42 -4.58 3.20 -22.79
CA ASP A 42 -4.13 2.05 -22.00
C ASP A 42 -3.88 2.44 -20.53
N ILE A 43 -3.34 3.63 -20.28
CA ILE A 43 -3.14 4.19 -18.94
C ILE A 43 -4.49 4.44 -18.24
N LEU A 44 -5.45 5.01 -18.95
CA LEU A 44 -6.79 5.26 -18.40
C LEU A 44 -7.50 3.95 -18.06
N ASN A 45 -7.39 2.93 -18.91
CA ASN A 45 -8.00 1.63 -18.69
C ASN A 45 -7.38 0.91 -17.48
N PHE A 46 -6.06 0.99 -17.29
CA PHE A 46 -5.39 0.44 -16.12
C PHE A 46 -5.84 1.13 -14.83
N ASN A 47 -5.87 2.45 -14.82
CA ASN A 47 -6.33 3.22 -13.66
C ASN A 47 -7.80 2.90 -13.30
N ALA A 48 -8.65 2.69 -14.31
CA ALA A 48 -10.03 2.27 -14.09
C ALA A 48 -10.12 0.85 -13.48
N GLN A 49 -9.28 -0.09 -13.92
CA GLN A 49 -9.23 -1.44 -13.35
C GLN A 49 -8.74 -1.45 -11.90
N MET A 50 -7.83 -0.52 -11.55
CA MET A 50 -7.30 -0.39 -10.19
C MET A 50 -8.18 0.47 -9.27
N GLN A 51 -9.34 0.95 -9.75
CA GLN A 51 -10.25 1.84 -9.02
C GLN A 51 -9.56 3.11 -8.47
N ILE A 52 -8.49 3.55 -9.12
CA ILE A 52 -7.79 4.77 -8.75
C ILE A 52 -8.55 5.94 -9.38
N ASN A 53 -9.05 6.85 -8.52
CA ASN A 53 -9.75 8.04 -9.00
C ASN A 53 -8.79 8.94 -9.81
N PRO A 54 -9.04 9.20 -11.10
CA PRO A 54 -8.19 10.08 -11.92
C PRO A 54 -8.02 11.48 -11.35
N ALA A 55 -8.99 12.00 -10.61
CA ALA A 55 -8.93 13.31 -9.95
C ALA A 55 -7.84 13.39 -8.86
N SER A 56 -7.35 12.24 -8.38
CA SER A 56 -6.24 12.19 -7.41
C SER A 56 -4.88 12.56 -8.03
N PHE A 57 -4.79 12.51 -9.34
CA PHE A 57 -3.58 12.91 -10.08
C PHE A 57 -3.63 14.39 -10.43
N GLY A 58 -3.76 15.28 -9.51
CA GLY A 58 -3.76 16.71 -9.68
C GLY A 58 -3.74 17.23 -11.13
N GLN A 59 -4.35 18.31 -11.44
CA GLN A 59 -4.39 18.91 -12.79
C GLN A 59 -3.00 18.84 -13.42
N LEU A 60 -2.83 17.96 -14.43
CA LEU A 60 -1.66 17.94 -15.28
C LEU A 60 -1.58 19.32 -15.92
N LYS A 61 -0.63 20.14 -15.48
CA LYS A 61 -0.38 21.42 -16.12
C LYS A 61 -0.05 21.16 -17.58
N GLN A 62 -0.81 21.76 -18.47
CA GLN A 62 -0.69 21.66 -19.94
C GLN A 62 0.63 22.24 -20.50
N GLU A 63 1.61 22.58 -19.65
CA GLU A 63 2.79 23.35 -20.05
C GLU A 63 3.98 22.55 -20.58
N GLU A 64 3.97 21.21 -20.56
CA GLU A 64 5.09 20.45 -21.10
C GLU A 64 4.71 19.58 -22.30
N LYS A 65 5.28 19.90 -23.45
CA LYS A 65 5.13 19.24 -24.76
C LYS A 65 5.61 17.75 -24.78
N ASN A 66 5.98 17.16 -23.65
CA ASN A 66 6.48 15.78 -23.58
C ASN A 66 5.66 14.99 -22.57
N LEU A 67 4.76 14.16 -23.07
CA LEU A 67 4.09 13.13 -22.27
C LEU A 67 5.01 11.92 -22.12
N TYR A 68 5.17 11.42 -20.91
CA TYR A 68 5.92 10.20 -20.63
C TYR A 68 4.99 9.15 -20.08
N ASN A 69 5.09 7.93 -20.60
CA ASN A 69 4.57 6.75 -19.96
C ASN A 69 5.57 6.31 -18.89
N ILE A 70 5.11 6.25 -17.64
CA ILE A 70 5.94 5.87 -16.50
C ILE A 70 5.47 4.51 -16.03
N ASP A 71 6.34 3.51 -16.09
CA ASP A 71 6.09 2.16 -15.59
C ASP A 71 7.08 1.82 -14.47
N LEU A 72 6.71 0.87 -13.64
CA LEU A 72 7.57 0.31 -12.62
C LEU A 72 8.10 -1.05 -13.09
N GLU A 73 9.40 -1.13 -13.27
CA GLU A 73 10.10 -2.36 -13.63
C GLU A 73 10.50 -3.08 -12.35
N THR A 74 10.04 -4.31 -12.19
CA THR A 74 10.32 -5.18 -11.05
C THR A 74 11.27 -6.29 -11.47
N PHE A 75 12.27 -6.59 -10.65
CA PHE A 75 13.29 -7.60 -10.94
C PHE A 75 13.14 -8.78 -10.00
N PHE A 76 13.19 -9.98 -10.58
CA PHE A 76 13.12 -11.26 -9.89
C PHE A 76 14.38 -12.08 -10.16
N ASP A 77 14.84 -12.82 -9.15
CA ASP A 77 15.91 -13.80 -9.36
C ASP A 77 15.35 -15.04 -10.08
N VAL A 78 16.10 -15.53 -11.05
CA VAL A 78 15.82 -16.78 -11.76
C VAL A 78 16.78 -17.84 -11.24
N TYR A 79 16.25 -18.95 -10.77
CA TYR A 79 17.02 -20.04 -10.17
C TYR A 79 17.21 -21.20 -11.16
N ASP A 80 18.36 -21.89 -11.09
CA ASP A 80 18.59 -23.14 -11.78
C ASP A 80 17.98 -24.34 -11.02
N LYS A 81 18.15 -25.56 -11.58
CA LYS A 81 17.70 -26.81 -10.94
C LYS A 81 18.39 -27.09 -9.61
N LYS A 82 19.54 -26.48 -9.33
CA LYS A 82 20.28 -26.57 -8.07
C LYS A 82 19.95 -25.43 -7.10
N ARG A 83 18.91 -24.63 -7.39
CA ARG A 83 18.50 -23.45 -6.62
C ARG A 83 19.57 -22.36 -6.49
N GLN A 84 20.48 -22.28 -7.47
CA GLN A 84 21.44 -21.19 -7.57
C GLN A 84 20.89 -20.10 -8.51
N VAL A 85 21.16 -18.84 -8.18
CA VAL A 85 20.72 -17.71 -9.02
C VAL A 85 21.45 -17.79 -10.35
N LYS A 86 20.68 -18.02 -11.42
CA LYS A 86 21.18 -18.09 -12.81
C LYS A 86 21.14 -16.73 -13.50
N GLY A 87 20.28 -15.83 -13.06
CA GLY A 87 20.09 -14.52 -13.66
C GLY A 87 18.93 -13.77 -13.03
N LYS A 88 18.57 -12.64 -13.63
CA LYS A 88 17.43 -11.83 -13.22
C LYS A 88 16.44 -11.74 -14.38
N LYS A 89 15.15 -11.74 -14.05
CA LYS A 89 14.03 -11.46 -14.96
C LYS A 89 13.37 -10.16 -14.55
N ASP A 90 13.20 -9.26 -15.51
CA ASP A 90 12.44 -8.03 -15.33
C ASP A 90 10.99 -8.20 -15.79
N ILE A 91 10.07 -7.58 -15.07
CA ILE A 91 8.66 -7.54 -15.39
C ILE A 91 8.18 -6.09 -15.22
N LEU A 92 7.61 -5.52 -16.28
CA LEU A 92 6.93 -4.24 -16.22
C LEU A 92 5.58 -4.42 -15.54
N LEU A 93 5.35 -3.71 -14.44
CA LEU A 93 4.13 -3.81 -13.65
C LEU A 93 2.89 -3.52 -14.51
N TYR A 94 2.96 -2.46 -15.29
CA TYR A 94 1.85 -1.97 -16.10
C TYR A 94 1.58 -2.84 -17.34
N LYS A 95 2.62 -3.12 -18.13
CA LYS A 95 2.47 -3.88 -19.38
C LYS A 95 2.20 -5.37 -19.17
N ASN A 96 2.59 -5.92 -18.03
CA ASN A 96 2.48 -7.33 -17.68
C ASN A 96 1.61 -7.54 -16.43
N ALA A 97 0.51 -6.82 -16.30
CA ALA A 97 -0.39 -6.89 -15.14
C ALA A 97 -0.84 -8.31 -14.79
N GLY A 98 -0.92 -9.22 -15.77
CA GLY A 98 -1.24 -10.64 -15.56
C GLY A 98 -0.16 -11.48 -14.87
N PHE A 99 1.08 -10.99 -14.75
CA PHE A 99 2.17 -11.71 -14.08
C PHE A 99 2.32 -11.37 -12.60
N ASN A 100 1.80 -10.23 -12.16
CA ASN A 100 1.81 -9.85 -10.76
C ASN A 100 0.47 -10.22 -10.12
N SER A 101 0.51 -10.67 -8.86
CA SER A 101 -0.73 -10.83 -8.11
C SER A 101 -1.40 -9.46 -7.94
N GLU A 102 -2.72 -9.45 -7.82
CA GLU A 102 -3.48 -8.23 -7.52
C GLU A 102 -2.98 -7.54 -6.25
N GLY A 103 -2.61 -8.34 -5.23
CA GLY A 103 -2.01 -7.84 -3.99
C GLY A 103 -0.68 -7.14 -4.23
N THR A 104 0.20 -7.70 -5.06
CA THR A 104 1.49 -7.07 -5.41
C THR A 104 1.28 -5.73 -6.10
N ALA A 105 0.40 -5.68 -7.08
CA ALA A 105 0.10 -4.44 -7.80
C ALA A 105 -0.49 -3.37 -6.86
N ARG A 106 -1.44 -3.76 -5.99
CA ARG A 106 -2.04 -2.88 -4.99
C ARG A 106 -1.00 -2.36 -4.00
N LEU A 107 -0.13 -3.23 -3.48
CA LEU A 107 0.95 -2.83 -2.58
C LEU A 107 1.89 -1.83 -3.23
N LEU A 108 2.32 -2.06 -4.46
CA LEU A 108 3.19 -1.14 -5.19
C LEU A 108 2.55 0.23 -5.42
N CYS A 109 1.24 0.26 -5.68
CA CYS A 109 0.48 1.52 -5.75
C CYS A 109 0.46 2.26 -4.42
N TYR A 110 0.21 1.56 -3.31
CA TYR A 110 0.16 2.18 -1.98
C TYR A 110 1.51 2.67 -1.50
N LEU A 111 2.59 1.94 -1.78
CA LEU A 111 3.93 2.27 -1.29
C LEU A 111 4.35 3.70 -1.63
N GLY A 112 4.08 4.16 -2.84
CA GLY A 112 4.40 5.53 -3.24
C GLY A 112 3.70 6.59 -2.38
N TRP A 113 2.43 6.38 -2.08
CA TRP A 113 1.63 7.30 -1.27
C TRP A 113 2.01 7.24 0.21
N ILE A 114 2.22 6.03 0.75
CA ILE A 114 2.63 5.81 2.14
C ILE A 114 3.97 6.48 2.40
N LEU A 115 4.97 6.23 1.55
CA LEU A 115 6.31 6.80 1.72
C LEU A 115 6.30 8.33 1.57
N ALA A 116 5.49 8.86 0.65
CA ALA A 116 5.32 10.31 0.50
C ALA A 116 4.61 10.93 1.71
N ALA A 117 3.60 10.26 2.27
CA ALA A 117 2.92 10.73 3.48
C ALA A 117 3.88 10.79 4.67
N LEU A 118 4.66 9.73 4.91
CA LEU A 118 5.65 9.67 5.98
C LEU A 118 6.73 10.75 5.83
N ASP A 119 7.22 11.00 4.60
CA ASP A 119 8.25 12.01 4.38
C ASP A 119 7.73 13.44 4.53
N GLN A 120 6.46 13.67 4.29
CA GLN A 120 5.88 15.02 4.29
C GLN A 120 5.04 15.31 5.54
N GLY A 121 4.87 14.34 6.45
CA GLY A 121 4.02 14.50 7.63
C GLY A 121 2.54 14.67 7.27
N ARG A 122 2.06 13.97 6.22
CA ARG A 122 0.68 14.10 5.73
C ARG A 122 -0.24 13.06 6.33
N VAL A 123 -1.54 13.33 6.25
CA VAL A 123 -2.59 12.36 6.51
C VAL A 123 -2.85 11.55 5.23
N ILE A 124 -2.91 10.23 5.37
CA ILE A 124 -3.34 9.30 4.33
C ILE A 124 -4.54 8.50 4.82
N VAL A 125 -5.53 8.33 3.96
CA VAL A 125 -6.72 7.52 4.23
C VAL A 125 -6.73 6.33 3.27
N ILE A 126 -6.81 5.12 3.81
CA ILE A 126 -6.82 3.87 3.03
C ILE A 126 -8.03 3.05 3.44
N ASP A 127 -8.92 2.82 2.51
CA ASP A 127 -10.04 1.90 2.71
C ASP A 127 -9.61 0.46 2.46
N GLU A 128 -9.98 -0.45 3.36
CA GLU A 128 -9.62 -1.88 3.32
C GLU A 128 -8.11 -2.10 3.12
N ILE A 129 -7.29 -1.62 4.06
CA ILE A 129 -5.81 -1.73 3.97
C ILE A 129 -5.33 -3.18 3.85
N ASP A 130 -6.08 -4.12 4.38
CA ASP A 130 -5.80 -5.57 4.37
C ASP A 130 -6.36 -6.30 3.15
N ALA A 131 -7.14 -5.63 2.29
CA ALA A 131 -7.71 -6.27 1.12
C ALA A 131 -6.61 -6.76 0.16
N LYS A 132 -6.59 -8.09 -0.09
CA LYS A 132 -5.61 -8.77 -0.96
C LYS A 132 -4.15 -8.65 -0.52
N LEU A 133 -3.88 -8.14 0.69
CA LEU A 133 -2.57 -8.12 1.29
C LEU A 133 -2.45 -9.20 2.36
N HIS A 134 -1.25 -9.75 2.49
CA HIS A 134 -0.95 -10.61 3.64
C HIS A 134 -1.01 -9.78 4.93
N PHE A 135 -1.53 -10.35 6.01
CA PHE A 135 -1.65 -9.71 7.32
C PHE A 135 -0.36 -8.98 7.74
N LEU A 136 0.80 -9.64 7.66
CA LEU A 136 2.09 -9.06 8.05
C LEU A 136 2.46 -7.79 7.28
N VAL A 137 1.97 -7.63 6.06
CA VAL A 137 2.21 -6.42 5.25
C VAL A 137 1.37 -5.27 5.75
N ALA A 138 0.08 -5.50 6.01
CA ALA A 138 -0.82 -4.50 6.57
C ALA A 138 -0.35 -4.05 7.95
N ASP A 139 0.00 -5.00 8.83
CA ASP A 139 0.59 -4.75 10.13
C ASP A 139 1.88 -3.91 10.05
N TYR A 140 2.80 -4.29 9.16
CA TYR A 140 4.03 -3.53 9.00
C TYR A 140 3.78 -2.10 8.52
N ILE A 141 2.82 -1.89 7.61
CA ILE A 141 2.44 -0.53 7.18
C ILE A 141 1.94 0.29 8.38
N ILE A 142 1.07 -0.27 9.21
CA ILE A 142 0.58 0.39 10.43
C ILE A 142 1.75 0.75 11.36
N LYS A 143 2.67 -0.17 11.58
CA LYS A 143 3.87 0.03 12.41
C LYS A 143 4.77 1.16 11.90
N LEU A 144 4.85 1.39 10.58
CA LEU A 144 5.61 2.53 10.03
C LEU A 144 5.07 3.87 10.53
N PHE A 145 3.76 4.01 10.72
CA PHE A 145 3.16 5.26 11.21
C PHE A 145 3.25 5.41 12.73
N ASN A 146 3.34 4.31 13.47
CA ASN A 146 3.43 4.32 14.94
C ASN A 146 4.86 4.50 15.47
N SER A 147 5.89 4.30 14.65
CA SER A 147 7.30 4.41 15.07
C SER A 147 7.87 5.80 14.79
N ILE A 148 8.50 6.40 15.80
CA ILE A 148 9.19 7.68 15.66
C ILE A 148 10.35 7.63 14.65
N ASP A 149 11.01 6.47 14.51
CA ASP A 149 12.15 6.30 13.61
C ASP A 149 11.73 6.34 12.13
N THR A 150 10.53 5.82 11.82
CA THR A 150 10.00 5.77 10.47
C THR A 150 9.06 6.93 10.16
N ASN A 151 8.48 7.55 11.19
CA ASN A 151 7.52 8.65 11.09
C ASN A 151 7.93 9.88 11.93
N PRO A 152 9.12 10.45 11.73
CA PRO A 152 9.58 11.61 12.52
C PRO A 152 8.78 12.88 12.26
N LYS A 153 7.98 12.93 11.21
CA LYS A 153 7.15 14.09 10.83
C LYS A 153 5.68 13.95 11.24
N ASN A 154 5.36 12.92 12.04
CA ASN A 154 4.01 12.68 12.56
C ASN A 154 2.93 12.58 11.46
N ALA A 155 3.24 11.90 10.36
CA ALA A 155 2.24 11.53 9.38
C ALA A 155 1.14 10.69 10.04
N GLN A 156 -0.09 10.75 9.55
CA GLN A 156 -1.21 10.03 10.10
C GLN A 156 -1.78 9.04 9.07
N LEU A 157 -2.06 7.82 9.53
CA LEU A 157 -2.78 6.81 8.76
C LEU A 157 -4.18 6.64 9.36
N ILE A 158 -5.19 6.83 8.54
CA ILE A 158 -6.58 6.46 8.83
C ILE A 158 -6.91 5.31 7.89
N CYS A 159 -7.28 4.15 8.43
CA CYS A 159 -7.60 3.02 7.57
C CYS A 159 -8.77 2.22 8.11
N THR A 160 -9.50 1.56 7.20
CA THR A 160 -10.42 0.49 7.54
C THR A 160 -9.77 -0.86 7.29
N ALA A 161 -10.16 -1.87 8.04
CA ALA A 161 -9.69 -3.24 7.90
C ALA A 161 -10.76 -4.24 8.33
N HIS A 162 -10.75 -5.43 7.73
CA HIS A 162 -11.61 -6.55 8.11
C HIS A 162 -10.89 -7.58 8.98
N ASN A 163 -9.55 -7.60 8.93
CA ASN A 163 -8.77 -8.56 9.71
C ASN A 163 -8.64 -8.12 11.16
N VAL A 164 -9.40 -8.76 12.02
CA VAL A 164 -9.45 -8.48 13.46
C VAL A 164 -8.10 -8.67 14.17
N MET A 165 -7.18 -9.47 13.61
CA MET A 165 -5.85 -9.68 14.20
C MET A 165 -5.01 -8.41 14.23
N LEU A 166 -5.28 -7.44 13.34
CA LEU A 166 -4.58 -6.15 13.35
C LEU A 166 -4.81 -5.35 14.64
N MET A 167 -5.87 -5.65 15.39
CA MET A 167 -6.15 -4.99 16.68
C MET A 167 -5.23 -5.45 17.81
N ASP A 168 -4.63 -6.65 17.70
CA ASP A 168 -3.80 -7.25 18.75
C ASP A 168 -2.32 -6.82 18.65
N GLU A 169 -1.96 -6.12 17.59
CA GLU A 169 -0.62 -5.60 17.37
C GLU A 169 -0.40 -4.30 18.16
N ASP A 170 0.66 -3.57 17.89
CA ASP A 170 1.10 -2.38 18.63
C ASP A 170 0.14 -1.17 18.53
N LEU A 171 -1.18 -1.41 18.61
CA LEU A 171 -2.21 -0.37 18.62
C LEU A 171 -2.68 -0.06 20.04
N ARG A 172 -2.91 1.23 20.29
CA ARG A 172 -3.57 1.68 21.52
C ARG A 172 -5.10 1.62 21.35
N ARG A 173 -5.82 1.46 22.44
CA ARG A 173 -7.28 1.39 22.44
C ARG A 173 -7.94 2.63 21.81
N ASP A 174 -7.34 3.80 21.96
CA ASP A 174 -7.81 5.06 21.38
C ASP A 174 -7.56 5.16 19.85
N GLN A 175 -6.78 4.25 19.29
CA GLN A 175 -6.54 4.16 17.85
C GLN A 175 -7.51 3.19 17.15
N ILE A 176 -8.29 2.41 17.90
CA ILE A 176 -9.17 1.37 17.36
C ILE A 176 -10.63 1.81 17.48
N TYR A 177 -11.35 1.77 16.38
CA TYR A 177 -12.75 2.11 16.29
C TYR A 177 -13.53 0.99 15.62
N PHE A 178 -14.72 0.71 16.15
CA PHE A 178 -15.66 -0.24 15.55
C PHE A 178 -16.76 0.52 14.83
N THR A 179 -17.05 0.06 13.63
CA THR A 179 -18.20 0.54 12.87
C THR A 179 -19.27 -0.55 12.88
N SER A 180 -20.48 -0.18 13.14
CA SER A 180 -21.64 -1.07 13.02
C SER A 180 -22.78 -0.37 12.30
N LYS A 181 -23.66 -1.17 11.71
CA LYS A 181 -24.86 -0.69 11.04
C LYS A 181 -26.07 -1.41 11.63
N ASP A 182 -27.05 -0.65 12.05
CA ASP A 182 -28.28 -1.22 12.60
C ASP A 182 -29.24 -1.72 11.50
N LYS A 183 -30.37 -2.30 11.90
CA LYS A 183 -31.39 -2.80 10.99
C LYS A 183 -32.09 -1.72 10.17
N TYR A 184 -31.95 -0.47 10.55
CA TYR A 184 -32.54 0.67 9.84
C TYR A 184 -31.52 1.34 8.89
N GLY A 185 -30.26 0.89 8.91
CA GLY A 185 -29.19 1.41 8.08
C GLY A 185 -28.40 2.55 8.72
N GLU A 186 -28.67 2.87 9.99
CA GLU A 186 -27.87 3.85 10.72
C GLU A 186 -26.51 3.29 11.09
N SER A 187 -25.47 4.06 10.82
CA SER A 187 -24.09 3.68 11.14
C SER A 187 -23.66 4.29 12.45
N SER A 188 -23.00 3.52 13.30
CA SER A 188 -22.38 3.98 14.53
C SER A 188 -20.87 3.76 14.52
N LEU A 189 -20.15 4.62 15.22
CA LEU A 189 -18.69 4.54 15.41
C LEU A 189 -18.40 4.60 16.89
N VAL A 190 -17.72 3.55 17.41
CA VAL A 190 -17.43 3.42 18.86
C VAL A 190 -15.94 3.15 19.03
N SER A 191 -15.27 3.89 19.89
CA SER A 191 -13.87 3.67 20.23
C SER A 191 -13.72 2.46 21.16
N LEU A 192 -12.67 1.65 20.96
CA LEU A 192 -12.31 0.60 21.91
C LEU A 192 -11.99 1.17 23.30
N SER A 193 -11.58 2.44 23.39
CA SER A 193 -11.34 3.12 24.66
C SER A 193 -12.59 3.34 25.50
N ASP A 194 -13.79 3.34 24.89
CA ASP A 194 -15.05 3.55 25.58
C ASP A 194 -15.51 2.32 26.37
N TYR A 195 -14.92 1.15 26.07
CA TYR A 195 -15.21 -0.10 26.79
C TYR A 195 -14.43 -0.17 28.11
N LYS A 196 -15.14 -0.16 29.26
CA LYS A 196 -14.53 -0.09 30.59
C LYS A 196 -13.72 -1.31 31.03
N ASN A 197 -14.03 -2.50 30.50
CA ASN A 197 -13.50 -3.77 30.99
C ASN A 197 -12.41 -4.38 30.08
N VAL A 198 -11.82 -3.60 29.18
CA VAL A 198 -10.79 -4.05 28.26
C VAL A 198 -9.41 -3.64 28.76
N ARG A 199 -8.54 -4.61 29.06
CA ARG A 199 -7.16 -4.37 29.53
C ARG A 199 -6.19 -4.40 28.37
N LYS A 200 -5.05 -3.71 28.50
CA LYS A 200 -3.97 -3.71 27.50
C LYS A 200 -3.39 -5.11 27.23
N THR A 201 -3.51 -6.01 28.18
CA THR A 201 -3.05 -7.41 28.09
C THR A 201 -4.04 -8.36 27.42
N ASP A 202 -5.23 -7.88 27.11
CA ASP A 202 -6.26 -8.70 26.48
C ASP A 202 -6.00 -8.80 24.97
N LEU A 203 -6.28 -9.95 24.39
CA LEU A 203 -6.36 -10.08 22.95
C LEU A 203 -7.69 -9.51 22.47
N PHE A 204 -7.65 -8.34 21.88
CA PHE A 204 -8.86 -7.61 21.45
C PHE A 204 -9.66 -8.37 20.41
N SER A 205 -8.97 -9.08 19.50
CA SER A 205 -9.58 -9.93 18.47
C SER A 205 -10.47 -11.01 19.10
N LYS A 206 -9.97 -11.70 20.14
CA LYS A 206 -10.73 -12.76 20.83
C LYS A 206 -11.98 -12.21 21.49
N ARG A 207 -11.90 -11.04 22.12
CA ARG A 207 -13.07 -10.41 22.75
C ARG A 207 -14.08 -9.98 21.70
N TYR A 208 -13.63 -9.38 20.62
CA TYR A 208 -14.50 -8.97 19.51
C TYR A 208 -15.26 -10.15 18.89
N LEU A 209 -14.57 -11.29 18.70
CA LEU A 209 -15.19 -12.50 18.15
C LEU A 209 -16.13 -13.23 19.12
N ALA A 210 -16.00 -12.97 20.42
CA ALA A 210 -16.85 -13.55 21.46
C ALA A 210 -18.15 -12.76 21.70
N GLY A 211 -18.31 -11.55 21.14
CA GLY A 211 -19.47 -10.65 21.28
C GLY A 211 -19.25 -9.62 22.37
#